data_034a1cb050d57e23261bffbc459bf26f
#
_entry.id   034a1cb050d57e23261bffbc459bf26f
#
_cell.length_a   1.000
_cell.length_b   1.000
_cell.length_c   1.000
_cell.angle_alpha   90.00
_cell.angle_beta   90.00
_cell.angle_gamma   90.00
#
_symmetry.space_group_name_H-M   'P 1'
#
loop_
_entity.id
_entity.type
_entity.pdbx_description
1 polymer ?
#
loop_
_entity_poly.entity_id
_entity_poly.type
_entity_poly.pdbx_seq_one_letter_code
_entity_poly.pdbx_strand_id
1 'polypeptide(L)'
;MTVPMIRLNSGHDIPQLGFGVFRVPADEAERAVTDALEVGYRHIDTAAIYGNEEGVGAAIAKSGIAREELFITTKLWNDRQVGEEPHDAIRESLERLGLDYVDLYLTHWPAPKQGAYSNAWAKLIEIRDAGLARSIGVSNHLPEHLDRIVEDTGVVPAIDQIELHPAYQQRDVLGWAEQNGMRIESWGPLGQGKYPLFENPAVTEAAEAHGVTPAQAVIRWHLQKGFIVFPKSNRKERMAENFDVFGFDLTDDEVARIDGIDPLDGSGRVGAHPLEFD
;
A
#
# COMPACT_ATOMS: atom_id res chain seq x y z
N MET A 1 -14.66 14.65 6.88
CA MET A 1 -15.07 13.57 5.94
C MET A 1 -14.55 12.26 6.49
N THR A 2 -15.30 11.16 6.34
CA THR A 2 -14.88 9.84 6.81
C THR A 2 -14.29 9.05 5.64
N VAL A 3 -13.08 8.53 5.80
CA VAL A 3 -12.46 7.65 4.80
C VAL A 3 -13.27 6.35 4.72
N PRO A 4 -13.69 5.90 3.52
CA PRO A 4 -14.35 4.62 3.36
C PRO A 4 -13.48 3.46 3.84
N MET A 5 -14.13 2.41 4.37
CA MET A 5 -13.47 1.18 4.81
C MET A 5 -13.71 0.09 3.77
N ILE A 6 -12.68 -0.70 3.50
CA ILE A 6 -12.75 -1.87 2.61
C ILE A 6 -12.65 -3.15 3.46
N ARG A 7 -13.58 -4.08 3.24
CA ARG A 7 -13.54 -5.37 3.90
C ARG A 7 -12.50 -6.28 3.26
N LEU A 8 -11.58 -6.82 4.07
CA LEU A 8 -10.59 -7.82 3.69
C LEU A 8 -11.13 -9.24 3.86
N ASN A 9 -10.54 -10.21 3.16
CA ASN A 9 -10.87 -11.62 3.32
C ASN A 9 -10.51 -12.18 4.71
N SER A 10 -9.59 -11.51 5.43
CA SER A 10 -9.26 -11.80 6.83
C SER A 10 -10.39 -11.46 7.82
N GLY A 11 -11.43 -10.77 7.37
CA GLY A 11 -12.52 -10.32 8.22
C GLY A 11 -12.28 -8.98 8.92
N HIS A 12 -11.17 -8.30 8.67
CA HIS A 12 -10.89 -6.94 9.16
C HIS A 12 -11.19 -5.90 8.08
N ASP A 13 -11.39 -4.65 8.51
CA ASP A 13 -11.63 -3.52 7.62
C ASP A 13 -10.37 -2.64 7.54
N ILE A 14 -10.05 -2.13 6.35
CA ILE A 14 -8.91 -1.25 6.09
C ILE A 14 -9.40 0.10 5.55
N PRO A 15 -8.87 1.25 6.03
CA PRO A 15 -9.16 2.55 5.42
C PRO A 15 -8.66 2.59 3.97
N GLN A 16 -9.53 2.99 3.04
CA GLN A 16 -9.23 3.01 1.61
C GLN A 16 -8.17 4.05 1.23
N LEU A 17 -7.99 5.10 2.04
CA LEU A 17 -6.95 6.11 1.88
C LEU A 17 -6.01 6.06 3.09
N GLY A 18 -4.72 5.86 2.84
CA GLY A 18 -3.66 5.85 3.84
C GLY A 18 -2.54 6.85 3.53
N PHE A 19 -1.52 6.85 4.37
CA PHE A 19 -0.33 7.67 4.24
C PHE A 19 0.92 6.79 4.23
N GLY A 20 1.70 6.84 3.15
CA GLY A 20 2.94 6.09 3.00
C GLY A 20 4.16 6.89 3.45
N VAL A 21 5.12 6.24 4.12
CA VAL A 21 6.36 6.87 4.58
C VAL A 21 7.62 6.44 3.82
N PHE A 22 7.49 5.81 2.67
CA PHE A 22 8.64 5.49 1.82
C PHE A 22 9.45 6.74 1.48
N ARG A 23 10.77 6.70 1.64
CA ARG A 23 11.69 7.84 1.46
C ARG A 23 11.41 9.05 2.37
N VAL A 24 10.72 8.86 3.48
CA VAL A 24 10.73 9.82 4.58
C VAL A 24 11.96 9.51 5.42
N PRO A 25 12.90 10.46 5.60
CA PRO A 25 14.07 10.27 6.46
C PRO A 25 13.66 9.88 7.89
N ALA A 26 14.47 9.07 8.56
CA ALA A 26 14.15 8.59 9.91
C ALA A 26 13.91 9.73 10.92
N ASP A 27 14.70 10.79 10.83
CA ASP A 27 14.60 12.00 11.67
C ASP A 27 13.39 12.89 11.34
N GLU A 28 12.76 12.71 10.18
CA GLU A 28 11.53 13.43 9.79
C GLU A 28 10.26 12.59 9.97
N ALA A 29 10.39 11.28 10.20
CA ALA A 29 9.25 10.36 10.17
C ALA A 29 8.21 10.66 11.24
N GLU A 30 8.64 10.97 12.47
CA GLU A 30 7.73 11.35 13.55
C GLU A 30 6.90 12.57 13.16
N ARG A 31 7.53 13.62 12.64
CA ARG A 31 6.82 14.83 12.20
C ARG A 31 5.85 14.54 11.06
N ALA A 32 6.31 13.81 10.03
CA ALA A 32 5.49 13.54 8.87
C ALA A 32 4.22 12.71 9.21
N VAL A 33 4.37 11.72 10.09
CA VAL A 33 3.23 10.91 10.56
C VAL A 33 2.31 11.72 11.48
N THR A 34 2.86 12.55 12.37
CA THR A 34 2.06 13.48 13.20
C THR A 34 1.22 14.40 12.32
N ASP A 35 1.83 15.03 11.31
CA ASP A 35 1.12 15.89 10.36
C ASP A 35 -0.01 15.13 9.63
N ALA A 36 0.24 13.88 9.21
CA ALA A 36 -0.76 13.06 8.54
C ALA A 36 -1.93 12.70 9.48
N LEU A 37 -1.65 12.31 10.73
CA LEU A 37 -2.68 12.00 11.74
C LEU A 37 -3.53 13.23 12.09
N GLU A 38 -2.92 14.42 12.16
CA GLU A 38 -3.63 15.69 12.38
C GLU A 38 -4.52 16.08 11.19
N VAL A 39 -4.12 15.76 9.96
CA VAL A 39 -4.95 15.93 8.76
C VAL A 39 -6.17 15.01 8.78
N GLY A 40 -6.07 13.84 9.39
CA GLY A 40 -7.16 12.87 9.50
C GLY A 40 -6.84 11.47 8.99
N TYR A 41 -5.62 11.22 8.49
CA TYR A 41 -5.22 9.86 8.13
C TYR A 41 -5.28 8.93 9.36
N ARG A 42 -5.68 7.68 9.11
CA ARG A 42 -5.74 6.62 10.14
C ARG A 42 -5.06 5.34 9.69
N HIS A 43 -4.67 5.25 8.42
CA HIS A 43 -3.88 4.17 7.86
C HIS A 43 -2.47 4.70 7.55
N ILE A 44 -1.44 4.10 8.19
CA ILE A 44 -0.03 4.43 7.99
C ILE A 44 0.70 3.21 7.44
N ASP A 45 1.37 3.37 6.31
CA ASP A 45 2.16 2.34 5.64
C ASP A 45 3.66 2.62 5.79
N THR A 46 4.37 1.70 6.47
CA THR A 46 5.82 1.70 6.59
C THR A 46 6.40 0.34 6.17
N ALA A 47 7.70 0.13 6.37
CA ALA A 47 8.40 -1.14 6.19
C ALA A 47 9.71 -1.15 6.97
N ALA A 48 10.18 -2.32 7.40
CA ALA A 48 11.44 -2.47 8.12
C ALA A 48 12.64 -1.85 7.38
N ILE A 49 12.71 -2.06 6.05
CA ILE A 49 13.80 -1.53 5.21
C ILE A 49 13.84 0.00 5.10
N TYR A 50 12.73 0.69 5.42
CA TYR A 50 12.72 2.16 5.34
C TYR A 50 13.53 2.81 6.48
N GLY A 51 13.82 2.06 7.56
CA GLY A 51 14.60 2.52 8.71
C GLY A 51 13.92 3.65 9.50
N ASN A 52 12.59 3.78 9.40
CA ASN A 52 11.83 4.88 10.00
C ASN A 52 10.69 4.43 10.92
N GLU A 53 10.61 3.13 11.24
CA GLU A 53 9.56 2.57 12.10
C GLU A 53 9.54 3.19 13.50
N GLU A 54 10.71 3.54 14.09
CA GLU A 54 10.78 4.23 15.40
C GLU A 54 10.09 5.59 15.37
N GLY A 55 10.28 6.37 14.29
CA GLY A 55 9.62 7.65 14.12
C GLY A 55 8.10 7.50 13.93
N VAL A 56 7.67 6.46 13.21
CA VAL A 56 6.23 6.12 13.09
C VAL A 56 5.65 5.78 14.46
N GLY A 57 6.31 4.91 15.22
CA GLY A 57 5.89 4.53 16.58
C GLY A 57 5.82 5.71 17.54
N ALA A 58 6.82 6.61 17.49
CA ALA A 58 6.83 7.81 18.30
C ALA A 58 5.65 8.75 18.01
N ALA A 59 5.29 8.92 16.73
CA ALA A 59 4.12 9.71 16.34
C ALA A 59 2.81 9.08 16.81
N ILE A 60 2.66 7.77 16.68
CA ILE A 60 1.49 7.02 17.17
C ILE A 60 1.33 7.20 18.68
N ALA A 61 2.39 6.97 19.45
CA ALA A 61 2.38 7.10 20.91
C ALA A 61 1.99 8.50 21.40
N LYS A 62 2.38 9.54 20.67
CA LYS A 62 2.10 10.95 21.00
C LYS A 62 0.75 11.45 20.47
N SER A 63 0.10 10.74 19.57
CA SER A 63 -1.10 11.20 18.87
C SER A 63 -2.33 11.32 19.77
N GLY A 64 -2.39 10.55 20.87
CA GLY A 64 -3.56 10.42 21.70
C GLY A 64 -4.75 9.69 21.04
N ILE A 65 -4.56 9.15 19.83
CA ILE A 65 -5.56 8.36 19.11
C ILE A 65 -5.53 6.94 19.65
N ALA A 66 -6.70 6.35 19.89
CA ALA A 66 -6.79 4.98 20.37
C ALA A 66 -6.18 4.01 19.33
N ARG A 67 -5.42 2.99 19.77
CA ARG A 67 -4.70 2.05 18.86
C ARG A 67 -5.65 1.37 17.87
N GLU A 68 -6.84 1.05 18.30
CA GLU A 68 -7.89 0.41 17.49
C GLU A 68 -8.50 1.33 16.42
N GLU A 69 -8.29 2.63 16.50
CA GLU A 69 -8.68 3.60 15.47
C GLU A 69 -7.62 3.74 14.36
N LEU A 70 -6.43 3.17 14.58
CA LEU A 70 -5.33 3.21 13.64
C LEU A 70 -5.18 1.88 12.90
N PHE A 71 -4.83 1.96 11.62
CA PHE A 71 -4.45 0.84 10.80
C PHE A 71 -2.97 0.98 10.42
N ILE A 72 -2.12 0.10 10.93
CA ILE A 72 -0.66 0.17 10.77
C ILE A 72 -0.19 -1.01 9.95
N THR A 73 0.49 -0.70 8.83
CA THR A 73 1.11 -1.68 7.94
C THR A 73 2.63 -1.60 8.05
N THR A 74 3.28 -2.75 8.19
CA THR A 74 4.74 -2.87 7.96
C THR A 74 5.04 -4.12 7.13
N LYS A 75 6.32 -4.30 6.73
CA LYS A 75 6.69 -5.32 5.73
C LYS A 75 7.98 -6.03 6.11
N LEU A 76 8.00 -7.34 5.87
CA LEU A 76 9.17 -8.21 5.95
C LEU A 76 10.09 -7.94 4.75
N TRP A 77 11.35 -7.60 5.03
CA TRP A 77 12.32 -7.41 3.97
C TRP A 77 12.84 -8.74 3.40
N ASN A 78 13.39 -8.70 2.20
CA ASN A 78 13.74 -9.86 1.40
C ASN A 78 14.77 -10.78 2.05
N ASP A 79 15.77 -10.24 2.75
CA ASP A 79 16.83 -10.99 3.40
C ASP A 79 16.39 -11.77 4.66
N ARG A 80 15.15 -11.55 5.13
CA ARG A 80 14.56 -12.15 6.31
C ARG A 80 13.47 -13.18 6.00
N GLN A 81 13.43 -13.73 4.78
CA GLN A 81 12.38 -14.67 4.34
C GLN A 81 12.67 -16.14 4.66
N VAL A 82 13.88 -16.48 5.11
CA VAL A 82 14.36 -17.86 5.27
C VAL A 82 14.13 -18.38 6.69
N GLY A 83 13.69 -19.64 6.82
CA GLY A 83 13.58 -20.33 8.12
C GLY A 83 12.66 -19.60 9.09
N GLU A 84 13.14 -19.33 10.30
CA GLU A 84 12.40 -18.62 11.38
C GLU A 84 12.59 -17.09 11.37
N GLU A 85 13.41 -16.56 10.48
CA GLU A 85 13.70 -15.13 10.38
C GLU A 85 12.46 -14.23 10.32
N PRO A 86 11.34 -14.60 9.64
CA PRO A 86 10.14 -13.78 9.65
C PRO A 86 9.55 -13.52 11.05
N HIS A 87 9.65 -14.49 11.97
CA HIS A 87 9.19 -14.34 13.35
C HIS A 87 10.03 -13.34 14.15
N ASP A 88 11.35 -13.34 13.94
CA ASP A 88 12.24 -12.38 14.59
C ASP A 88 12.05 -10.98 13.96
N ALA A 89 11.91 -10.91 12.64
CA ALA A 89 11.69 -9.65 11.93
C ALA A 89 10.41 -8.91 12.38
N ILE A 90 9.30 -9.63 12.57
CA ILE A 90 8.07 -8.95 13.07
C ILE A 90 8.24 -8.48 14.50
N ARG A 91 8.90 -9.25 15.39
CA ARG A 91 9.15 -8.81 16.78
C ARG A 91 10.02 -7.55 16.83
N GLU A 92 11.06 -7.48 16.02
CA GLU A 92 11.92 -6.32 15.88
C GLU A 92 11.13 -5.10 15.34
N SER A 93 10.25 -5.29 14.36
CA SER A 93 9.38 -4.22 13.85
C SER A 93 8.40 -3.72 14.92
N LEU A 94 7.78 -4.63 15.67
CA LEU A 94 6.89 -4.28 16.78
C LEU A 94 7.63 -3.52 17.89
N GLU A 95 8.85 -3.91 18.20
CA GLU A 95 9.71 -3.19 19.16
C GLU A 95 9.99 -1.76 18.69
N ARG A 96 10.42 -1.57 17.43
CA ARG A 96 10.67 -0.23 16.85
C ARG A 96 9.40 0.62 16.79
N LEU A 97 8.27 0.02 16.44
CA LEU A 97 6.96 0.71 16.41
C LEU A 97 6.39 0.97 17.81
N GLY A 98 6.86 0.26 18.84
CA GLY A 98 6.29 0.33 20.20
C GLY A 98 4.86 -0.21 20.27
N LEU A 99 4.55 -1.26 19.50
CA LEU A 99 3.22 -1.85 19.35
C LEU A 99 3.22 -3.35 19.71
N ASP A 100 2.09 -3.85 20.17
CA ASP A 100 1.89 -5.28 20.46
C ASP A 100 1.50 -6.07 19.20
N TYR A 101 0.92 -5.39 18.20
CA TYR A 101 0.52 -5.97 16.92
C TYR A 101 0.49 -4.90 15.82
N VAL A 102 0.56 -5.36 14.55
CA VAL A 102 0.22 -4.55 13.37
C VAL A 102 -1.12 -5.00 12.77
N ASP A 103 -1.78 -4.10 12.04
CA ASP A 103 -3.05 -4.44 11.38
C ASP A 103 -2.81 -5.22 10.09
N LEU A 104 -1.70 -4.94 9.39
CA LEU A 104 -1.31 -5.64 8.19
C LEU A 104 0.20 -5.88 8.16
N TYR A 105 0.61 -7.12 7.92
CA TYR A 105 2.01 -7.49 7.70
C TYR A 105 2.18 -8.09 6.32
N LEU A 106 3.11 -7.56 5.53
CA LEU A 106 3.35 -7.95 4.14
C LEU A 106 4.74 -8.56 3.95
N THR A 107 4.90 -9.54 3.05
CA THR A 107 6.20 -9.75 2.39
C THR A 107 6.45 -8.60 1.43
N HIS A 108 7.66 -7.99 1.42
CA HIS A 108 7.91 -6.77 0.64
C HIS A 108 8.09 -7.04 -0.85
N TRP A 109 8.75 -8.15 -1.20
CA TRP A 109 8.93 -8.66 -2.56
C TRP A 109 8.98 -10.19 -2.53
N PRO A 110 8.67 -10.87 -3.65
CA PRO A 110 8.81 -12.32 -3.72
C PRO A 110 10.26 -12.78 -3.66
N ALA A 111 11.24 -11.97 -4.12
CA ALA A 111 12.65 -12.30 -4.20
C ALA A 111 12.87 -13.74 -4.76
N PRO A 112 12.44 -14.02 -6.01
CA PRO A 112 12.25 -15.39 -6.49
C PRO A 112 13.55 -16.18 -6.60
N LYS A 113 14.70 -15.53 -6.81
CA LYS A 113 16.01 -16.23 -6.87
C LYS A 113 16.46 -16.76 -5.51
N GLN A 114 15.95 -16.18 -4.42
CA GLN A 114 16.19 -16.74 -3.07
C GLN A 114 15.35 -18.00 -2.83
N GLY A 115 14.23 -18.18 -3.56
CA GLY A 115 13.37 -19.36 -3.43
C GLY A 115 12.64 -19.46 -2.08
N ALA A 116 12.54 -18.37 -1.32
CA ALA A 116 12.08 -18.38 0.07
C ALA A 116 10.67 -17.79 0.29
N TYR A 117 10.07 -17.15 -0.72
CA TYR A 117 8.80 -16.43 -0.56
C TYR A 117 7.62 -17.32 -0.10
N SER A 118 7.61 -18.60 -0.50
CA SER A 118 6.59 -19.53 -0.02
C SER A 118 6.80 -19.89 1.47
N ASN A 119 8.06 -20.05 1.91
CA ASN A 119 8.38 -20.16 3.34
C ASN A 119 7.96 -18.91 4.11
N ALA A 120 8.32 -17.73 3.61
CA ALA A 120 7.92 -16.46 4.21
C ALA A 120 6.41 -16.35 4.36
N TRP A 121 5.63 -16.72 3.32
CA TRP A 121 4.19 -16.72 3.39
C TRP A 121 3.64 -17.66 4.47
N ALA A 122 4.15 -18.90 4.55
CA ALA A 122 3.78 -19.84 5.61
C ALA A 122 4.06 -19.28 7.01
N LYS A 123 5.19 -18.57 7.20
CA LYS A 123 5.53 -17.92 8.46
C LYS A 123 4.64 -16.70 8.76
N LEU A 124 4.19 -15.95 7.75
CA LEU A 124 3.21 -14.89 7.97
C LEU A 124 1.87 -15.45 8.47
N ILE A 125 1.46 -16.63 8.02
CA ILE A 125 0.27 -17.32 8.55
C ILE A 125 0.45 -17.63 10.04
N GLU A 126 1.59 -18.19 10.45
CA GLU A 126 1.90 -18.45 11.87
C GLU A 126 1.91 -17.15 12.70
N ILE A 127 2.46 -16.07 12.17
CA ILE A 127 2.50 -14.73 12.79
C ILE A 127 1.10 -14.18 13.02
N ARG A 128 0.21 -14.30 12.02
CA ARG A 128 -1.21 -13.94 12.15
C ARG A 128 -1.90 -14.76 13.22
N ASP A 129 -1.71 -16.08 13.20
CA ASP A 129 -2.35 -17.00 14.14
C ASP A 129 -1.84 -16.79 15.57
N ALA A 130 -0.61 -16.28 15.75
CA ALA A 130 -0.07 -15.83 17.02
C ALA A 130 -0.58 -14.45 17.47
N GLY A 131 -1.34 -13.73 16.64
CA GLY A 131 -1.92 -12.42 16.95
C GLY A 131 -0.97 -11.23 16.82
N LEU A 132 0.22 -11.42 16.23
CA LEU A 132 1.19 -10.33 16.00
C LEU A 132 0.82 -9.46 14.78
N ALA A 133 -0.02 -9.98 13.87
CA ALA A 133 -0.63 -9.26 12.78
C ALA A 133 -2.11 -9.65 12.66
N ARG A 134 -3.01 -8.68 12.43
CA ARG A 134 -4.45 -8.94 12.25
C ARG A 134 -4.76 -9.49 10.86
N SER A 135 -4.08 -8.97 9.85
CA SER A 135 -4.16 -9.40 8.47
C SER A 135 -2.76 -9.61 7.91
N ILE A 136 -2.64 -10.49 6.93
CA ILE A 136 -1.38 -10.74 6.23
C ILE A 136 -1.60 -10.63 4.72
N GLY A 137 -0.56 -10.19 4.03
CA GLY A 137 -0.59 -10.04 2.59
C GLY A 137 0.80 -10.08 2.00
N VAL A 138 0.88 -9.73 0.75
CA VAL A 138 2.12 -9.70 -0.01
C VAL A 138 2.30 -8.34 -0.67
N SER A 139 3.48 -8.08 -1.20
CA SER A 139 3.72 -6.92 -2.05
C SER A 139 4.53 -7.34 -3.28
N ASN A 140 4.18 -6.78 -4.45
CA ASN A 140 4.84 -7.02 -5.73
C ASN A 140 4.81 -8.48 -6.21
N HIS A 141 3.80 -9.25 -5.82
CA HIS A 141 3.64 -10.62 -6.32
C HIS A 141 2.93 -10.62 -7.69
N LEU A 142 3.43 -11.45 -8.60
CA LEU A 142 2.79 -11.74 -9.87
C LEU A 142 1.86 -12.97 -9.71
N PRO A 143 0.91 -13.21 -10.64
CA PRO A 143 0.00 -14.35 -10.56
C PRO A 143 0.70 -15.69 -10.27
N GLU A 144 1.83 -15.95 -10.90
CA GLU A 144 2.62 -17.18 -10.68
C GLU A 144 3.16 -17.33 -9.25
N HIS A 145 3.52 -16.20 -8.59
CA HIS A 145 3.93 -16.21 -7.19
C HIS A 145 2.73 -16.45 -6.28
N LEU A 146 1.59 -15.82 -6.60
CA LEU A 146 0.35 -15.95 -5.84
C LEU A 146 -0.20 -17.38 -5.93
N ASP A 147 -0.24 -17.97 -7.13
CA ASP A 147 -0.65 -19.37 -7.32
C ASP A 147 0.20 -20.29 -6.46
N ARG A 148 1.52 -20.12 -6.49
CA ARG A 148 2.46 -20.95 -5.73
C ARG A 148 2.23 -20.88 -4.22
N ILE A 149 2.10 -19.68 -3.65
CA ILE A 149 1.90 -19.57 -2.19
C ILE A 149 0.53 -20.10 -1.74
N VAL A 150 -0.49 -19.98 -2.60
CA VAL A 150 -1.82 -20.52 -2.32
C VAL A 150 -1.85 -22.05 -2.48
N GLU A 151 -1.19 -22.61 -3.50
CA GLU A 151 -1.02 -24.06 -3.66
C GLU A 151 -0.32 -24.68 -2.45
N ASP A 152 0.74 -24.06 -1.96
CA ASP A 152 1.53 -24.59 -0.84
C ASP A 152 0.82 -24.47 0.52
N THR A 153 -0.08 -23.51 0.72
CA THR A 153 -0.63 -23.19 2.05
C THR A 153 -2.17 -23.25 2.14
N GLY A 154 -2.87 -23.16 1.03
CA GLY A 154 -4.32 -23.02 0.99
C GLY A 154 -4.85 -21.65 1.44
N VAL A 155 -3.98 -20.67 1.73
CA VAL A 155 -4.37 -19.36 2.25
C VAL A 155 -4.14 -18.27 1.20
N VAL A 156 -5.19 -17.53 0.87
CA VAL A 156 -5.14 -16.39 -0.05
C VAL A 156 -4.71 -15.15 0.73
N PRO A 157 -3.71 -14.36 0.24
CA PRO A 157 -3.36 -13.07 0.83
C PRO A 157 -4.56 -12.13 0.94
N ALA A 158 -4.63 -11.35 2.00
CA ALA A 158 -5.66 -10.33 2.13
C ALA A 158 -5.46 -9.18 1.15
N ILE A 159 -4.19 -8.86 0.87
CA ILE A 159 -3.76 -7.76 0.03
C ILE A 159 -2.55 -8.18 -0.81
N ASP A 160 -2.47 -7.68 -2.04
CA ASP A 160 -1.22 -7.47 -2.74
C ASP A 160 -1.00 -5.97 -2.93
N GLN A 161 0.10 -5.45 -2.39
CA GLN A 161 0.51 -4.06 -2.53
C GLN A 161 1.45 -3.92 -3.72
N ILE A 162 0.95 -3.38 -4.83
CA ILE A 162 1.65 -3.35 -6.12
C ILE A 162 1.90 -1.93 -6.62
N GLU A 163 2.88 -1.76 -7.51
CA GLU A 163 2.96 -0.57 -8.34
C GLU A 163 1.67 -0.46 -9.16
N LEU A 164 0.89 0.59 -8.91
CA LEU A 164 -0.32 0.82 -9.68
C LEU A 164 -0.58 2.31 -9.81
N HIS A 165 -0.71 2.77 -11.06
CA HIS A 165 -1.03 4.13 -11.44
C HIS A 165 -1.58 4.16 -12.87
N PRO A 166 -2.15 5.28 -13.36
CA PRO A 166 -2.80 5.31 -14.67
C PRO A 166 -1.98 4.79 -15.84
N ALA A 167 -0.64 4.93 -15.84
CA ALA A 167 0.21 4.44 -16.91
C ALA A 167 0.69 2.97 -16.73
N TYR A 168 0.38 2.35 -15.59
CA TYR A 168 0.75 0.96 -15.30
C TYR A 168 -0.26 0.31 -14.37
N GLN A 169 -1.21 -0.43 -14.92
CA GLN A 169 -2.38 -0.92 -14.17
C GLN A 169 -2.31 -2.41 -13.80
N GLN A 170 -1.33 -3.17 -14.29
CA GLN A 170 -1.10 -4.57 -13.93
C GLN A 170 -2.34 -5.46 -14.01
N ARG A 171 -3.03 -5.45 -15.14
CA ARG A 171 -4.35 -6.08 -15.32
C ARG A 171 -4.38 -7.56 -14.99
N ASP A 172 -3.28 -8.29 -15.20
CA ASP A 172 -3.20 -9.71 -14.86
C ASP A 172 -3.27 -9.94 -13.35
N VAL A 173 -2.57 -9.10 -12.55
CA VAL A 173 -2.64 -9.14 -11.09
C VAL A 173 -4.03 -8.74 -10.60
N LEU A 174 -4.63 -7.69 -11.20
CA LEU A 174 -5.99 -7.26 -10.87
C LEU A 174 -7.01 -8.38 -11.14
N GLY A 175 -6.90 -9.06 -12.29
CA GLY A 175 -7.77 -10.18 -12.64
C GLY A 175 -7.63 -11.35 -11.67
N TRP A 176 -6.41 -11.68 -11.25
CA TRP A 176 -6.16 -12.71 -10.24
C TRP A 176 -6.78 -12.32 -8.88
N ALA A 177 -6.59 -11.08 -8.47
CA ALA A 177 -7.10 -10.56 -7.20
C ALA A 177 -8.64 -10.63 -7.13
N GLU A 178 -9.32 -10.20 -8.19
CA GLU A 178 -10.77 -10.24 -8.29
C GLU A 178 -11.31 -11.69 -8.18
N GLN A 179 -10.70 -12.64 -8.90
CA GLN A 179 -11.12 -14.05 -8.90
C GLN A 179 -10.94 -14.73 -7.54
N ASN A 180 -9.94 -14.30 -6.76
CA ASN A 180 -9.58 -14.93 -5.49
C ASN A 180 -10.00 -14.12 -4.24
N GLY A 181 -10.68 -12.98 -4.41
CA GLY A 181 -11.15 -12.17 -3.29
C GLY A 181 -10.03 -11.46 -2.52
N MET A 182 -8.88 -11.23 -3.16
CA MET A 182 -7.77 -10.41 -2.65
C MET A 182 -8.03 -8.94 -2.95
N ARG A 183 -7.57 -8.02 -2.08
CA ARG A 183 -7.63 -6.58 -2.34
C ARG A 183 -6.28 -6.06 -2.85
N ILE A 184 -6.34 -4.95 -3.57
CA ILE A 184 -5.16 -4.30 -4.13
C ILE A 184 -4.87 -3.00 -3.39
N GLU A 185 -3.63 -2.84 -2.97
CA GLU A 185 -3.05 -1.57 -2.52
C GLU A 185 -2.10 -1.01 -3.59
N SER A 186 -2.22 0.29 -3.83
CA SER A 186 -1.43 0.97 -4.86
C SER A 186 -0.25 1.72 -4.25
N TRP A 187 0.98 1.24 -4.49
CA TRP A 187 2.15 2.08 -4.23
C TRP A 187 2.56 2.84 -5.49
N GLY A 188 3.18 4.01 -5.28
CA GLY A 188 3.54 4.92 -6.37
C GLY A 188 2.33 5.47 -7.15
N PRO A 189 1.18 5.75 -6.51
CA PRO A 189 -0.09 6.04 -7.20
C PRO A 189 -0.01 7.25 -8.14
N LEU A 190 0.93 8.16 -7.91
CA LEU A 190 1.17 9.36 -8.70
C LEU A 190 2.38 9.22 -9.64
N GLY A 191 2.86 7.99 -9.92
CA GLY A 191 3.93 7.69 -10.87
C GLY A 191 5.31 8.21 -10.48
N GLN A 192 5.51 8.62 -9.23
CA GLN A 192 6.80 9.09 -8.68
C GLN A 192 7.50 10.19 -9.50
N GLY A 193 6.78 10.94 -10.33
CA GLY A 193 7.34 11.96 -11.21
C GLY A 193 8.18 11.41 -12.38
N LYS A 194 8.03 10.13 -12.71
CA LYS A 194 8.80 9.45 -13.78
C LYS A 194 8.18 9.60 -15.16
N TYR A 195 6.94 10.03 -15.23
CA TYR A 195 6.24 10.35 -16.48
C TYR A 195 5.28 11.53 -16.25
N PRO A 196 4.88 12.27 -17.29
CA PRO A 196 4.13 13.53 -17.17
C PRO A 196 2.63 13.29 -16.90
N LEU A 197 2.30 12.53 -15.83
CA LEU A 197 0.94 12.18 -15.47
C LEU A 197 0.04 13.42 -15.30
N PHE A 198 0.56 14.45 -14.64
CA PHE A 198 -0.19 15.68 -14.34
C PHE A 198 -0.30 16.65 -15.53
N GLU A 199 0.33 16.31 -16.66
CA GLU A 199 0.21 17.03 -17.92
C GLU A 199 -0.66 16.25 -18.93
N ASN A 200 -1.08 15.02 -18.57
CA ASN A 200 -1.90 14.20 -19.46
C ASN A 200 -3.31 14.79 -19.57
N PRO A 201 -3.83 15.03 -20.80
CA PRO A 201 -5.15 15.62 -21.00
C PRO A 201 -6.29 14.89 -20.29
N ALA A 202 -6.26 13.56 -20.22
CA ALA A 202 -7.29 12.80 -19.51
C ALA A 202 -7.35 13.13 -18.01
N VAL A 203 -6.21 13.47 -17.40
CA VAL A 203 -6.12 13.84 -15.99
C VAL A 203 -6.42 15.33 -15.78
N THR A 204 -5.83 16.21 -16.61
CA THR A 204 -5.99 17.66 -16.44
C THR A 204 -7.42 18.13 -16.73
N GLU A 205 -8.06 17.61 -17.77
CA GLU A 205 -9.45 17.95 -18.10
C GLU A 205 -10.42 17.45 -17.01
N ALA A 206 -10.21 16.23 -16.47
CA ALA A 206 -11.00 15.74 -15.35
C ALA A 206 -10.80 16.61 -14.11
N ALA A 207 -9.57 16.99 -13.78
CA ALA A 207 -9.27 17.87 -12.66
C ALA A 207 -9.93 19.25 -12.81
N GLU A 208 -9.88 19.86 -14.00
CA GLU A 208 -10.52 21.14 -14.30
C GLU A 208 -12.05 21.06 -14.19
N ALA A 209 -12.66 19.99 -14.69
CA ALA A 209 -14.11 19.79 -14.64
C ALA A 209 -14.67 19.76 -13.22
N HIS A 210 -13.87 19.24 -12.27
CA HIS A 210 -14.25 19.13 -10.86
C HIS A 210 -13.66 20.23 -9.97
N GLY A 211 -12.84 21.15 -10.53
CA GLY A 211 -12.19 22.23 -9.77
C GLY A 211 -11.17 21.73 -8.73
N VAL A 212 -10.50 20.59 -9.03
CA VAL A 212 -9.52 19.94 -8.17
C VAL A 212 -8.15 19.89 -8.84
N THR A 213 -7.11 19.43 -8.09
CA THR A 213 -5.78 19.24 -8.67
C THR A 213 -5.68 17.92 -9.45
N PRO A 214 -4.74 17.81 -10.41
CA PRO A 214 -4.46 16.54 -11.09
C PRO A 214 -4.15 15.39 -10.12
N ALA A 215 -3.47 15.67 -9.01
CA ALA A 215 -3.17 14.67 -7.98
C ALA A 215 -4.45 14.15 -7.32
N GLN A 216 -5.39 15.04 -6.97
CA GLN A 216 -6.69 14.65 -6.41
C GLN A 216 -7.51 13.82 -7.41
N ALA A 217 -7.53 14.19 -8.69
CA ALA A 217 -8.23 13.43 -9.74
C ALA A 217 -7.67 11.99 -9.85
N VAL A 218 -6.35 11.82 -9.83
CA VAL A 218 -5.72 10.49 -9.88
C VAL A 218 -6.00 9.69 -8.60
N ILE A 219 -5.93 10.30 -7.42
CA ILE A 219 -6.27 9.62 -6.17
C ILE A 219 -7.75 9.19 -6.20
N ARG A 220 -8.64 10.05 -6.67
CA ARG A 220 -10.08 9.73 -6.81
C ARG A 220 -10.31 8.58 -7.78
N TRP A 221 -9.58 8.53 -8.88
CA TRP A 221 -9.61 7.40 -9.83
C TRP A 221 -9.28 6.08 -9.13
N HIS A 222 -8.21 6.02 -8.31
CA HIS A 222 -7.89 4.83 -7.51
C HIS A 222 -9.04 4.42 -6.59
N LEU A 223 -9.60 5.38 -5.86
CA LEU A 223 -10.68 5.13 -4.91
C LEU A 223 -11.94 4.59 -5.60
N GLN A 224 -12.34 5.17 -6.74
CA GLN A 224 -13.52 4.72 -7.49
C GLN A 224 -13.33 3.34 -8.13
N LYS A 225 -12.10 2.95 -8.44
CA LYS A 225 -11.77 1.59 -8.87
C LYS A 225 -11.70 0.57 -7.71
N GLY A 226 -11.93 1.01 -6.48
CA GLY A 226 -11.93 0.16 -5.30
C GLY A 226 -10.54 -0.21 -4.78
N PHE A 227 -9.50 0.48 -5.24
CA PHE A 227 -8.13 0.28 -4.73
C PHE A 227 -7.93 1.01 -3.41
N ILE A 228 -7.03 0.47 -2.59
CA ILE A 228 -6.51 1.15 -1.41
C ILE A 228 -5.28 1.94 -1.86
N VAL A 229 -5.15 3.19 -1.44
CA VAL A 229 -4.10 4.08 -1.95
C VAL A 229 -3.46 4.88 -0.82
N PHE A 230 -2.13 5.07 -0.87
CA PHE A 230 -1.39 5.86 0.13
C PHE A 230 -0.40 6.81 -0.56
N PRO A 231 -0.89 7.97 -1.03
CA PRO A 231 -0.03 9.01 -1.56
C PRO A 231 0.92 9.52 -0.47
N LYS A 232 2.19 9.75 -0.85
CA LYS A 232 3.22 10.25 0.06
C LYS A 232 3.47 11.73 -0.17
N SER A 233 3.60 12.49 0.92
CA SER A 233 4.12 13.86 0.90
C SER A 233 4.91 14.17 2.18
N ASN A 234 5.90 15.06 2.10
CA ASN A 234 6.60 15.61 3.27
C ASN A 234 6.03 16.98 3.68
N ARG A 235 5.02 17.50 2.99
CA ARG A 235 4.39 18.79 3.26
C ARG A 235 2.94 18.61 3.68
N LYS A 236 2.60 19.15 4.85
CA LYS A 236 1.26 19.02 5.45
C LYS A 236 0.15 19.54 4.54
N GLU A 237 0.41 20.64 3.83
CA GLU A 237 -0.56 21.22 2.88
C GLU A 237 -0.92 20.23 1.77
N ARG A 238 0.09 19.52 1.24
CA ARG A 238 -0.16 18.47 0.23
C ARG A 238 -0.79 17.21 0.81
N MET A 239 -0.52 16.88 2.08
CA MET A 239 -1.21 15.78 2.76
C MET A 239 -2.70 16.11 2.87
N ALA A 240 -3.04 17.35 3.26
CA ALA A 240 -4.43 17.81 3.32
C ALA A 240 -5.09 17.84 1.94
N GLU A 241 -4.40 18.30 0.90
CA GLU A 241 -4.87 18.27 -0.49
C GLU A 241 -5.15 16.82 -0.95
N ASN A 242 -4.21 15.90 -0.74
CA ASN A 242 -4.38 14.48 -1.09
C ASN A 242 -5.49 13.77 -0.28
N PHE A 243 -5.81 14.28 0.90
CA PHE A 243 -6.89 13.75 1.74
C PHE A 243 -8.28 14.28 1.31
N ASP A 244 -8.34 15.46 0.72
CA ASP A 244 -9.58 16.11 0.28
C ASP A 244 -10.02 15.60 -1.11
N VAL A 245 -10.41 14.33 -1.18
CA VAL A 245 -10.74 13.62 -2.43
C VAL A 245 -12.13 12.94 -2.39
N PHE A 246 -12.90 13.19 -1.34
CA PHE A 246 -14.22 12.57 -1.15
C PHE A 246 -15.39 13.51 -1.46
N GLY A 247 -15.11 14.73 -1.90
CA GLY A 247 -16.10 15.75 -2.21
C GLY A 247 -16.61 15.74 -3.66
N PHE A 248 -16.08 14.90 -4.52
CA PHE A 248 -16.43 14.79 -5.93
C PHE A 248 -16.30 13.35 -6.42
N ASP A 249 -16.95 13.06 -7.55
CA ASP A 249 -16.82 11.78 -8.27
C ASP A 249 -16.43 12.06 -9.71
N LEU A 250 -15.48 11.31 -10.25
CA LEU A 250 -15.19 11.25 -11.68
C LEU A 250 -16.36 10.54 -12.38
N THR A 251 -16.72 11.00 -13.56
CA THR A 251 -17.67 10.31 -14.43
C THR A 251 -17.06 9.02 -14.98
N ASP A 252 -17.92 8.10 -15.45
CA ASP A 252 -17.44 6.86 -16.08
C ASP A 252 -16.55 7.14 -17.31
N ASP A 253 -16.85 8.19 -18.08
CA ASP A 253 -16.06 8.61 -19.23
C ASP A 253 -14.66 9.13 -18.81
N GLU A 254 -14.58 9.90 -17.72
CA GLU A 254 -13.29 10.38 -17.18
C GLU A 254 -12.47 9.22 -16.64
N VAL A 255 -13.08 8.29 -15.91
CA VAL A 255 -12.42 7.07 -15.46
C VAL A 255 -11.88 6.27 -16.64
N ALA A 256 -12.70 6.06 -17.68
CA ALA A 256 -12.29 5.30 -18.86
C ALA A 256 -11.15 5.99 -19.64
N ARG A 257 -11.14 7.31 -19.71
CA ARG A 257 -10.06 8.08 -20.35
C ARG A 257 -8.75 7.98 -19.54
N ILE A 258 -8.82 7.99 -18.23
CA ILE A 258 -7.65 7.78 -17.35
C ILE A 258 -7.17 6.32 -17.47
N ASP A 259 -8.07 5.33 -17.55
CA ASP A 259 -7.75 3.93 -17.81
C ASP A 259 -7.01 3.74 -19.15
N GLY A 260 -7.31 4.57 -20.13
CA GLY A 260 -6.68 4.57 -21.46
C GLY A 260 -5.23 5.10 -21.48
N ILE A 261 -4.69 5.59 -20.36
CA ILE A 261 -3.30 6.08 -20.29
C ILE A 261 -2.30 4.91 -20.29
N ASP A 262 -2.70 3.73 -19.81
CA ASP A 262 -1.85 2.53 -19.78
C ASP A 262 -1.56 2.03 -21.21
N PRO A 263 -0.28 2.01 -21.66
CA PRO A 263 0.08 1.53 -22.99
C PRO A 263 -0.06 0.01 -23.14
N LEU A 264 -0.29 -0.74 -22.06
CA LEU A 264 -0.49 -2.20 -21.99
C LEU A 264 0.75 -3.04 -22.37
N ASP A 265 1.87 -2.43 -22.61
CA ASP A 265 3.14 -3.10 -22.97
C ASP A 265 4.14 -3.18 -21.81
N GLY A 266 3.72 -2.72 -20.62
CA GLY A 266 4.55 -2.69 -19.42
C GLY A 266 5.53 -1.52 -19.35
N SER A 267 5.60 -0.66 -20.38
CA SER A 267 6.54 0.47 -20.42
C SER A 267 6.26 1.56 -19.37
N GLY A 268 5.05 1.55 -18.79
CA GLY A 268 4.68 2.44 -17.70
C GLY A 268 5.31 2.09 -16.35
N ARG A 269 5.95 0.92 -16.20
CA ARG A 269 6.61 0.51 -14.95
C ARG A 269 7.70 1.50 -14.53
N VAL A 270 7.68 1.86 -13.27
CA VAL A 270 8.64 2.79 -12.64
C VAL A 270 9.60 2.06 -11.70
N GLY A 271 9.10 1.04 -11.01
CA GLY A 271 9.85 0.24 -10.05
C GLY A 271 10.56 -0.97 -10.67
N ALA A 272 11.20 -1.76 -9.82
CA ALA A 272 11.86 -2.99 -10.21
C ALA A 272 10.85 -4.04 -10.71
N HIS A 273 11.33 -4.97 -11.56
CA HIS A 273 10.51 -6.10 -11.98
C HIS A 273 10.52 -7.19 -10.91
N PRO A 274 9.35 -7.73 -10.47
CA PRO A 274 9.29 -8.71 -9.39
C PRO A 274 10.07 -10.01 -9.63
N LEU A 275 10.29 -10.40 -10.89
CA LEU A 275 11.11 -11.57 -11.25
C LEU A 275 12.63 -11.32 -11.17
N GLU A 276 13.05 -10.08 -11.07
CA GLU A 276 14.46 -9.69 -11.15
C GLU A 276 15.00 -9.10 -9.85
N PHE A 277 14.09 -8.73 -8.94
CA PHE A 277 14.43 -8.06 -7.69
C PHE A 277 14.47 -9.04 -6.51
N ASP A 278 15.67 -9.16 -5.91
CA ASP A 278 15.93 -10.01 -4.74
C ASP A 278 16.46 -9.24 -3.54
#